data_6fcd6c1c41d3e9c214c0912a15c6ee09
#
_entry.id   6fcd6c1c41d3e9c214c0912a15c6ee09
#
_cell.length_a   1.000
_cell.length_b   1.000
_cell.length_c   1.000
_cell.angle_alpha   90.00
_cell.angle_beta   90.00
_cell.angle_gamma   90.00
#
_symmetry.space_group_name_H-M   'P 1'
#
loop_
_entity.id
_entity.type
_entity.pdbx_description
1 polymer ?
#
loop_
_entity_poly.entity_id
_entity_poly.type
_entity_poly.pdbx_seq_one_letter_code
_entity_poly.pdbx_strand_id
1 'polypeptide(L)'
;MVKNNRQNYIQAATGGRVVSMFVQEFFGWGWLPNTQENDDGIDGYIDVRDSMGRDLGVIIHVQIKSGLSYYKGIDNKGRLKLQPYSPKSTLEKHLKNYAKQVEPTILVFVTSEWENKKDLYRPWAWWVRMDNYEYDNSSYVYIERQQRFGEHSKKDLYNLVSKSLKWTECKTIHASSEDNKLFNTISNIKVAAKCIYDSLRTKDIFCPALKSAKVVFNRIGWHHICNGKRGLGRIRNSFGLMSIVPKIIENTDNWVYARKSQYANQNHVFYTLRANVIIKNEIHKVQVIIRRQSNSAGIHKYVFYSVHIVNK
;
A
#
# COMPACT_ATOMS: atom_id res chain seq x y z
N MET A 1 19.87 -3.86 36.35
CA MET A 1 18.41 -3.62 36.38
C MET A 1 17.77 -4.47 35.32
N VAL A 2 17.11 -5.56 35.71
CA VAL A 2 16.27 -6.37 34.79
C VAL A 2 15.06 -5.53 34.49
N LYS A 3 15.03 -4.87 33.30
CA LYS A 3 13.84 -4.17 32.84
C LYS A 3 12.72 -5.19 32.73
N ASN A 4 11.60 -4.88 33.34
CA ASN A 4 10.43 -5.70 33.50
C ASN A 4 9.82 -6.01 32.11
N ASN A 5 10.25 -7.10 31.46
CA ASN A 5 9.79 -7.53 30.13
C ASN A 5 8.25 -7.60 30.04
N ARG A 6 7.60 -7.91 31.17
CA ARG A 6 6.14 -7.95 31.28
C ARG A 6 5.49 -6.58 31.06
N GLN A 7 6.08 -5.50 31.58
CA GLN A 7 5.54 -4.14 31.44
C GLN A 7 5.65 -3.63 30.02
N ASN A 8 6.78 -3.93 29.35
CA ASN A 8 6.97 -3.60 27.92
C ASN A 8 5.98 -4.35 27.02
N TYR A 9 5.71 -5.63 27.34
CA TYR A 9 4.71 -6.44 26.63
C TYR A 9 3.29 -5.86 26.78
N ILE A 10 2.90 -5.49 28.01
CA ILE A 10 1.60 -4.86 28.29
C ILE A 10 1.47 -3.54 27.52
N GLN A 11 2.50 -2.70 27.50
CA GLN A 11 2.48 -1.42 26.76
C GLN A 11 2.34 -1.64 25.26
N ALA A 12 3.10 -2.56 24.67
CA ALA A 12 2.99 -2.90 23.26
C ALA A 12 1.58 -3.40 22.89
N ALA A 13 1.03 -4.33 23.69
CA ALA A 13 -0.32 -4.85 23.51
C ALA A 13 -1.39 -3.74 23.65
N THR A 14 -1.19 -2.78 24.56
CA THR A 14 -2.09 -1.63 24.73
C THR A 14 -2.06 -0.74 23.48
N GLY A 15 -0.89 -0.44 22.93
CA GLY A 15 -0.75 0.34 21.70
C GLY A 15 -1.53 -0.27 20.53
N GLY A 16 -1.36 -1.59 20.30
CA GLY A 16 -2.06 -2.31 19.25
C GLY A 16 -3.60 -2.30 19.42
N ARG A 17 -4.09 -2.50 20.66
CA ARG A 17 -5.53 -2.42 20.96
C ARG A 17 -6.13 -1.05 20.70
N VAL A 18 -5.44 0.01 21.10
CA VAL A 18 -5.88 1.39 20.87
C VAL A 18 -6.01 1.70 19.38
N VAL A 19 -4.99 1.36 18.59
CA VAL A 19 -5.02 1.56 17.14
C VAL A 19 -6.13 0.73 16.51
N SER A 20 -6.24 -0.56 16.87
CA SER A 20 -7.29 -1.45 16.38
C SER A 20 -8.70 -0.91 16.67
N MET A 21 -8.94 -0.44 17.91
CA MET A 21 -10.21 0.17 18.32
C MET A 21 -10.55 1.39 17.43
N PHE A 22 -9.65 2.34 17.29
CA PHE A 22 -9.93 3.51 16.44
C PHE A 22 -10.18 3.12 14.99
N VAL A 23 -9.40 2.20 14.44
CA VAL A 23 -9.53 1.78 13.05
C VAL A 23 -10.82 1.02 12.80
N GLN A 24 -11.18 0.09 13.67
CA GLN A 24 -12.34 -0.79 13.46
C GLN A 24 -13.64 -0.14 13.91
N GLU A 25 -13.68 0.46 15.11
CA GLU A 25 -14.92 0.97 15.68
C GLU A 25 -15.26 2.39 15.20
N PHE A 26 -14.26 3.29 15.11
CA PHE A 26 -14.52 4.68 14.73
C PHE A 26 -14.38 4.93 13.23
N PHE A 27 -13.37 4.32 12.56
CA PHE A 27 -13.24 4.50 11.11
C PHE A 27 -14.10 3.52 10.33
N GLY A 28 -14.48 2.37 10.90
CA GLY A 28 -15.12 1.29 10.17
C GLY A 28 -14.21 0.67 9.12
N TRP A 29 -12.88 0.67 9.35
CA TRP A 29 -11.85 0.16 8.46
C TRP A 29 -11.28 -1.15 8.99
N GLY A 30 -10.53 -1.88 8.16
CA GLY A 30 -9.86 -3.12 8.57
C GLY A 30 -8.56 -2.84 9.32
N TRP A 31 -8.27 -3.60 10.37
CA TRP A 31 -6.98 -3.64 11.04
C TRP A 31 -6.36 -5.02 10.89
N LEU A 32 -5.13 -5.08 10.39
CA LEU A 32 -4.37 -6.31 10.19
C LEU A 32 -3.06 -6.19 10.96
N PRO A 33 -2.94 -6.79 12.16
CA PRO A 33 -1.69 -6.78 12.91
C PRO A 33 -0.61 -7.57 12.15
N ASN A 34 0.63 -7.09 12.22
CA ASN A 34 1.79 -7.81 11.71
C ASN A 34 2.32 -8.75 12.80
N THR A 35 2.79 -9.93 12.40
CA THR A 35 3.44 -10.86 13.34
C THR A 35 4.90 -10.47 13.53
N GLN A 36 5.46 -10.69 14.72
CA GLN A 36 6.84 -10.32 15.07
C GLN A 36 7.92 -10.94 14.16
N GLU A 37 7.61 -12.02 13.47
CA GLU A 37 8.52 -12.70 12.54
C GLU A 37 8.86 -11.89 11.28
N ASN A 38 8.11 -10.82 10.99
CA ASN A 38 8.29 -9.96 9.81
C ASN A 38 8.54 -8.49 10.21
N ASP A 39 9.37 -8.26 11.22
CA ASP A 39 9.58 -6.93 11.80
C ASP A 39 10.49 -6.05 10.92
N ASP A 40 9.89 -5.53 9.84
CA ASP A 40 10.46 -4.42 9.06
C ASP A 40 10.17 -3.04 9.72
N GLY A 41 9.82 -3.03 11.02
CA GLY A 41 9.38 -1.84 11.74
C GLY A 41 7.94 -1.43 11.41
N ILE A 42 7.10 -2.37 11.01
CA ILE A 42 5.66 -2.19 10.75
C ILE A 42 4.87 -3.12 11.66
N ASP A 43 4.11 -2.55 12.59
CA ASP A 43 3.32 -3.32 13.57
C ASP A 43 1.96 -3.77 13.01
N GLY A 44 1.50 -3.16 11.92
CA GLY A 44 0.25 -3.56 11.27
C GLY A 44 -0.13 -2.70 10.08
N TYR A 45 -1.31 -3.00 9.54
CA TYR A 45 -1.82 -2.38 8.33
C TYR A 45 -3.27 -1.93 8.54
N ILE A 46 -3.57 -0.71 8.13
CA ILE A 46 -4.96 -0.21 8.05
C ILE A 46 -5.47 -0.51 6.63
N ASP A 47 -6.53 -1.30 6.53
CA ASP A 47 -7.25 -1.58 5.30
C ASP A 47 -8.36 -0.53 5.14
N VAL A 48 -8.16 0.41 4.21
CA VAL A 48 -9.03 1.58 4.06
C VAL A 48 -10.31 1.21 3.31
N ARG A 49 -11.46 1.59 3.86
CA ARG A 49 -12.78 1.30 3.29
C ARG A 49 -13.55 2.58 2.96
N ASP A 50 -14.47 2.45 2.01
CA ASP A 50 -15.39 3.55 1.67
C ASP A 50 -16.50 3.72 2.73
N SER A 51 -17.38 4.71 2.51
CA SER A 51 -18.52 4.97 3.40
C SER A 51 -19.56 3.84 3.47
N MET A 52 -19.51 2.90 2.54
CA MET A 52 -20.36 1.69 2.51
C MET A 52 -19.64 0.47 3.12
N GLY A 53 -18.45 0.64 3.68
CA GLY A 53 -17.64 -0.44 4.24
C GLY A 53 -16.96 -1.33 3.19
N ARG A 54 -16.98 -0.95 1.90
CA ARG A 54 -16.33 -1.73 0.84
C ARG A 54 -14.84 -1.45 0.84
N ASP A 55 -14.05 -2.51 0.71
CA ASP A 55 -12.61 -2.45 0.56
C ASP A 55 -12.23 -1.61 -0.68
N LEU A 56 -11.44 -0.56 -0.46
CA LEU A 56 -10.93 0.29 -1.53
C LEU A 56 -9.65 -0.26 -2.16
N GLY A 57 -9.10 -1.34 -1.61
CA GLY A 57 -7.87 -1.93 -2.06
C GLY A 57 -6.66 -1.03 -1.84
N VAL A 58 -6.64 -0.26 -0.76
CA VAL A 58 -5.50 0.55 -0.33
C VAL A 58 -5.22 0.32 1.15
N ILE A 59 -3.94 0.31 1.51
CA ILE A 59 -3.50 0.15 2.89
C ILE A 59 -2.61 1.29 3.33
N ILE A 60 -2.57 1.49 4.65
CA ILE A 60 -1.61 2.37 5.32
C ILE A 60 -0.77 1.49 6.25
N HIS A 61 0.54 1.57 6.14
CA HIS A 61 1.46 0.92 7.06
C HIS A 61 1.50 1.67 8.38
N VAL A 62 1.48 0.96 9.50
CA VAL A 62 1.46 1.55 10.83
C VAL A 62 2.60 1.01 11.68
N GLN A 63 3.45 1.92 12.18
CA GLN A 63 4.36 1.68 13.28
C GLN A 63 3.75 2.24 14.55
N ILE A 64 3.73 1.48 15.63
CA ILE A 64 3.17 1.89 16.92
C ILE A 64 4.28 2.08 17.95
N LYS A 65 4.25 3.20 18.66
CA LYS A 65 5.08 3.43 19.84
C LYS A 65 4.17 3.73 21.01
N SER A 66 4.21 2.90 22.04
CA SER A 66 3.33 3.02 23.21
C SER A 66 4.12 3.23 24.49
N GLY A 67 3.69 4.22 25.27
CA GLY A 67 4.25 4.56 26.58
C GLY A 67 5.14 5.79 26.60
N LEU A 68 5.22 6.42 27.79
CA LEU A 68 5.95 7.69 28.01
C LEU A 68 7.46 7.57 27.82
N SER A 69 8.04 6.37 27.77
CA SER A 69 9.48 6.19 27.53
C SER A 69 9.93 6.79 26.19
N TYR A 70 9.05 6.84 25.22
CA TYR A 70 9.30 7.46 23.91
C TYR A 70 9.12 8.99 23.91
N TYR A 71 8.35 9.52 24.85
CA TYR A 71 8.06 10.95 24.94
C TYR A 71 9.22 11.70 25.60
N LYS A 72 9.66 12.81 24.98
CA LYS A 72 10.80 13.63 25.41
C LYS A 72 10.39 15.09 25.65
N GLY A 73 9.08 15.36 25.80
CA GLY A 73 8.57 16.70 26.08
C GLY A 73 7.95 17.37 24.84
N ILE A 74 7.84 18.67 24.93
CA ILE A 74 7.31 19.54 23.87
C ILE A 74 8.46 20.42 23.38
N ASP A 75 8.56 20.59 22.06
CA ASP A 75 9.58 21.47 21.47
C ASP A 75 9.18 22.96 21.51
N ASN A 76 10.06 23.85 21.05
CA ASN A 76 9.86 25.30 21.05
C ASN A 76 8.69 25.76 20.16
N LYS A 77 8.22 24.88 19.25
CA LYS A 77 7.08 25.12 18.36
C LYS A 77 5.78 24.52 18.90
N GLY A 78 5.79 23.96 20.11
CA GLY A 78 4.62 23.34 20.74
C GLY A 78 4.30 21.94 20.23
N ARG A 79 5.22 21.26 19.50
CA ARG A 79 5.04 19.91 18.98
C ARG A 79 5.47 18.86 20.00
N LEU A 80 4.84 17.69 19.97
CA LEU A 80 5.32 16.53 20.73
C LEU A 80 6.67 16.07 20.19
N LYS A 81 7.65 15.92 21.07
CA LYS A 81 8.98 15.44 20.77
C LYS A 81 9.10 13.98 21.20
N LEU A 82 9.33 13.08 20.26
CA LEU A 82 9.42 11.65 20.48
C LEU A 82 10.80 11.12 20.10
N GLN A 83 11.28 10.11 20.83
CA GLN A 83 12.46 9.33 20.46
C GLN A 83 12.04 7.87 20.22
N PRO A 84 11.52 7.56 19.02
CA PRO A 84 10.96 6.23 18.73
C PRO A 84 12.04 5.17 18.58
N TYR A 85 13.28 5.56 18.30
CA TYR A 85 14.42 4.68 18.08
C TYR A 85 15.68 5.20 18.74
N SER A 86 16.54 4.28 19.21
CA SER A 86 17.86 4.57 19.74
C SER A 86 18.83 3.44 19.32
N PRO A 87 19.99 3.74 18.77
CA PRO A 87 20.54 5.08 18.49
C PRO A 87 19.90 5.78 17.27
N LYS A 88 20.34 7.02 17.00
CA LYS A 88 19.89 7.85 15.87
C LYS A 88 19.96 7.15 14.51
N SER A 89 21.02 6.39 14.26
CA SER A 89 21.20 5.62 13.01
C SER A 89 20.07 4.63 12.74
N THR A 90 19.39 4.17 13.79
CA THR A 90 18.23 3.29 13.68
C THR A 90 17.02 4.05 13.11
N LEU A 91 16.78 5.30 13.56
CA LEU A 91 15.73 6.15 12.97
C LEU A 91 15.99 6.41 11.48
N GLU A 92 17.22 6.76 11.11
CA GLU A 92 17.58 6.97 9.69
C GLU A 92 17.35 5.73 8.83
N LYS A 93 17.72 4.55 9.34
CA LYS A 93 17.49 3.27 8.66
C LYS A 93 16.00 3.04 8.42
N HIS A 94 15.16 3.26 9.44
CA HIS A 94 13.71 3.10 9.32
C HIS A 94 13.11 4.11 8.35
N LEU A 95 13.49 5.38 8.41
CA LEU A 95 13.01 6.40 7.46
C LEU A 95 13.38 6.05 6.02
N LYS A 96 14.62 5.59 5.77
CA LYS A 96 15.04 5.11 4.45
C LYS A 96 14.22 3.90 3.98
N ASN A 97 13.86 3.00 4.90
CA ASN A 97 13.02 1.84 4.57
C ASN A 97 11.58 2.27 4.28
N TYR A 98 11.00 3.15 5.10
CA TYR A 98 9.64 3.67 4.87
C TYR A 98 9.56 4.46 3.56
N ALA A 99 10.58 5.28 3.26
CA ALA A 99 10.63 6.00 1.99
C ALA A 99 10.67 5.11 0.75
N LYS A 100 11.08 3.84 0.88
CA LYS A 100 11.05 2.84 -0.20
C LYS A 100 9.71 2.12 -0.33
N GLN A 101 8.85 2.20 0.70
CA GLN A 101 7.52 1.59 0.63
C GLN A 101 6.66 2.34 -0.39
N VAL A 102 5.83 1.60 -1.09
CA VAL A 102 4.88 2.16 -2.06
C VAL A 102 3.68 2.76 -1.34
N GLU A 103 3.25 2.10 -0.28
CA GLU A 103 2.15 2.49 0.58
C GLU A 103 2.59 3.57 1.58
N PRO A 104 1.72 4.51 1.95
CA PRO A 104 2.03 5.48 2.99
C PRO A 104 2.28 4.78 4.33
N THR A 105 3.28 5.25 5.05
CA THR A 105 3.63 4.75 6.37
C THR A 105 3.41 5.83 7.42
N ILE A 106 2.71 5.49 8.50
CA ILE A 106 2.51 6.37 9.65
C ILE A 106 3.13 5.78 10.91
N LEU A 107 3.61 6.65 11.79
CA LEU A 107 3.91 6.33 13.16
C LEU A 107 2.74 6.79 14.03
N VAL A 108 2.22 5.90 14.89
CA VAL A 108 1.21 6.23 15.89
C VAL A 108 1.85 6.13 17.27
N PHE A 109 1.86 7.25 17.99
CA PHE A 109 2.28 7.32 19.37
C PHE A 109 1.06 7.20 20.28
N VAL A 110 1.09 6.25 21.22
CA VAL A 110 -0.01 5.98 22.15
C VAL A 110 0.47 6.16 23.58
N THR A 111 -0.27 6.95 24.38
CA THR A 111 -0.09 6.99 25.83
C THR A 111 -1.07 6.03 26.50
N SER A 112 -0.62 5.33 27.53
CA SER A 112 -1.49 4.43 28.29
C SER A 112 -2.42 5.19 29.23
N GLU A 113 -3.57 4.61 29.54
CA GLU A 113 -4.55 5.16 30.50
C GLU A 113 -3.94 5.44 31.88
N TRP A 114 -2.92 4.66 32.29
CA TRP A 114 -2.23 4.78 33.57
C TRP A 114 -1.39 6.06 33.68
N GLU A 115 -1.03 6.63 32.56
CA GLU A 115 -0.17 7.83 32.50
C GLU A 115 -0.98 9.12 32.53
N ASN A 116 -2.30 9.05 32.22
CA ASN A 116 -3.22 10.20 32.26
C ASN A 116 -4.26 10.01 33.39
N LYS A 117 -3.86 10.25 34.63
CA LYS A 117 -4.70 10.12 35.81
C LYS A 117 -6.01 10.95 35.81
N LYS A 118 -6.20 11.84 34.83
CA LYS A 118 -7.35 12.73 34.75
C LYS A 118 -8.40 12.34 33.72
N ASP A 119 -8.08 11.46 32.74
CA ASP A 119 -9.02 11.02 31.72
C ASP A 119 -9.11 9.47 31.68
N LEU A 120 -9.91 8.93 32.57
CA LEU A 120 -10.05 7.49 32.81
C LEU A 120 -10.63 6.70 31.62
N TYR A 121 -11.07 7.34 30.52
CA TYR A 121 -11.87 6.66 29.49
C TYR A 121 -11.39 6.79 28.05
N ARG A 122 -10.33 7.55 27.76
CA ARG A 122 -9.84 7.71 26.40
C ARG A 122 -8.32 7.67 26.33
N PRO A 123 -7.71 6.61 25.78
CA PRO A 123 -6.30 6.62 25.49
C PRO A 123 -5.99 7.72 24.46
N TRP A 124 -4.94 8.49 24.74
CA TRP A 124 -4.48 9.53 23.85
C TRP A 124 -3.55 8.94 22.81
N ALA A 125 -3.79 9.24 21.53
CA ALA A 125 -2.95 8.81 20.45
C ALA A 125 -2.72 9.98 19.45
N TRP A 126 -1.52 10.01 18.88
CA TRP A 126 -1.10 10.98 17.86
C TRP A 126 -0.43 10.23 16.72
N TRP A 127 -0.43 10.83 15.54
CA TRP A 127 0.18 10.19 14.39
C TRP A 127 1.00 11.18 13.57
N VAL A 128 1.95 10.65 12.79
CA VAL A 128 2.73 11.42 11.81
C VAL A 128 3.06 10.53 10.63
N ARG A 129 3.12 11.12 9.45
CA ARG A 129 3.53 10.43 8.23
C ARG A 129 5.04 10.26 8.21
N MET A 130 5.52 9.04 7.92
CA MET A 130 6.94 8.66 8.00
C MET A 130 7.63 8.42 6.66
N ASP A 131 6.89 8.04 5.61
CA ASP A 131 7.46 7.74 4.28
C ASP A 131 7.97 8.98 3.53
N ASN A 132 7.52 10.17 3.93
CA ASN A 132 8.02 11.46 3.44
C ASN A 132 8.38 12.42 4.59
N TYR A 133 8.77 11.88 5.75
CA TYR A 133 9.11 12.68 6.91
C TYR A 133 10.34 13.56 6.64
N GLU A 134 10.20 14.88 6.89
CA GLU A 134 11.31 15.82 6.81
C GLU A 134 12.26 15.62 7.98
N TYR A 135 13.34 14.93 7.74
CA TYR A 135 14.31 14.55 8.74
C TYR A 135 15.33 15.66 8.99
N ASP A 136 15.35 16.20 10.18
CA ASP A 136 16.24 17.30 10.62
C ASP A 136 17.59 16.84 11.16
N ASN A 137 17.94 15.59 10.88
CA ASN A 137 19.19 14.97 11.35
C ASN A 137 19.26 14.78 12.86
N SER A 138 18.14 14.84 13.59
CA SER A 138 18.04 14.58 15.01
C SER A 138 17.68 13.13 15.34
N SER A 139 17.70 12.76 16.62
CA SER A 139 17.18 11.46 17.08
C SER A 139 15.67 11.48 17.34
N TYR A 140 14.99 12.54 16.94
CA TYR A 140 13.63 12.80 17.34
C TYR A 140 12.67 12.84 16.15
N VAL A 141 11.43 12.46 16.42
CA VAL A 141 10.27 12.66 15.56
C VAL A 141 9.34 13.66 16.24
N TYR A 142 8.87 14.64 15.48
CA TYR A 142 7.98 15.68 15.98
C TYR A 142 6.57 15.48 15.44
N ILE A 143 5.57 15.58 16.33
CA ILE A 143 4.16 15.44 15.96
C ILE A 143 3.41 16.70 16.41
N GLU A 144 2.65 17.30 15.52
CA GLU A 144 1.79 18.43 15.85
C GLU A 144 0.75 18.01 16.91
N ARG A 145 0.54 18.82 17.96
CA ARG A 145 -0.36 18.46 19.08
C ARG A 145 -1.80 18.22 18.64
N GLN A 146 -2.25 18.92 17.61
CA GLN A 146 -3.58 18.76 17.02
C GLN A 146 -3.68 17.49 16.13
N GLN A 147 -2.59 16.90 15.72
CA GLN A 147 -2.56 15.71 14.85
C GLN A 147 -2.82 14.44 15.65
N ARG A 148 -3.99 14.40 16.28
CA ARG A 148 -4.44 13.28 17.09
C ARG A 148 -4.89 12.12 16.20
N PHE A 149 -4.57 10.89 16.64
CA PHE A 149 -5.10 9.68 16.03
C PHE A 149 -6.44 9.33 16.71
N GLY A 150 -7.52 9.52 15.99
CA GLY A 150 -8.89 9.34 16.48
C GLY A 150 -9.89 9.65 15.38
N GLU A 151 -11.16 9.79 15.72
CA GLU A 151 -12.26 9.98 14.76
C GLU A 151 -11.97 11.08 13.71
N HIS A 152 -11.41 12.20 14.15
CA HIS A 152 -11.08 13.33 13.25
C HIS A 152 -9.97 13.02 12.26
N SER A 153 -9.07 12.08 12.56
CA SER A 153 -7.96 11.71 11.65
C SER A 153 -8.41 10.84 10.48
N LYS A 154 -9.61 10.26 10.52
CA LYS A 154 -10.13 9.41 9.43
C LYS A 154 -10.05 10.09 8.07
N LYS A 155 -10.44 11.38 7.99
CA LYS A 155 -10.41 12.16 6.75
C LYS A 155 -8.98 12.37 6.25
N ASP A 156 -8.05 12.70 7.15
CA ASP A 156 -6.65 12.94 6.77
C ASP A 156 -5.97 11.66 6.32
N LEU A 157 -6.19 10.56 7.03
CA LEU A 157 -5.69 9.24 6.64
C LEU A 157 -6.31 8.77 5.31
N TYR A 158 -7.60 9.02 5.09
CA TYR A 158 -8.23 8.76 3.81
C TYR A 158 -7.58 9.59 2.69
N ASN A 159 -7.24 10.85 2.95
CA ASN A 159 -6.58 11.71 1.97
C ASN A 159 -5.17 11.26 1.61
N LEU A 160 -4.45 10.53 2.48
CA LEU A 160 -3.14 9.95 2.13
C LEU A 160 -3.25 8.98 0.94
N VAL A 161 -4.37 8.29 0.83
CA VAL A 161 -4.60 7.22 -0.14
C VAL A 161 -5.60 7.59 -1.25
N SER A 162 -6.42 8.61 -1.05
CA SER A 162 -7.58 8.91 -1.92
C SER A 162 -7.21 9.40 -3.33
N LYS A 163 -6.04 10.01 -3.50
CA LYS A 163 -5.59 10.52 -4.82
C LYS A 163 -5.51 9.40 -5.87
N SER A 164 -5.30 8.16 -5.43
CA SER A 164 -5.21 7.00 -6.31
C SER A 164 -6.56 6.36 -6.68
N LEU A 165 -7.67 6.82 -6.12
CA LEU A 165 -8.96 6.11 -6.20
C LEU A 165 -9.87 6.58 -7.33
N LYS A 166 -9.73 7.81 -7.82
CA LYS A 166 -10.67 8.38 -8.81
C LYS A 166 -10.27 8.10 -10.24
N TRP A 167 -11.18 7.53 -11.02
CA TRP A 167 -10.98 7.33 -12.46
C TRP A 167 -10.80 8.62 -13.25
N THR A 168 -11.36 9.73 -12.78
CA THR A 168 -11.21 11.06 -13.39
C THR A 168 -9.78 11.59 -13.34
N GLU A 169 -8.98 11.08 -12.40
CA GLU A 169 -7.57 11.46 -12.23
C GLU A 169 -6.61 10.47 -12.91
N CYS A 170 -7.16 9.37 -13.48
CA CYS A 170 -6.35 8.39 -14.18
C CYS A 170 -5.86 8.93 -15.52
N LYS A 171 -4.59 8.66 -15.86
CA LYS A 171 -4.04 9.01 -17.17
C LYS A 171 -4.85 8.39 -18.30
N THR A 172 -5.01 9.16 -19.35
CA THR A 172 -5.60 8.69 -20.62
C THR A 172 -4.47 8.21 -21.54
N ILE A 173 -4.58 6.99 -22.00
CA ILE A 173 -3.61 6.32 -22.88
C ILE A 173 -4.29 5.99 -24.21
N HIS A 174 -3.71 6.46 -25.30
CA HIS A 174 -4.22 6.17 -26.65
C HIS A 174 -3.63 4.85 -27.16
N ALA A 175 -4.49 3.94 -27.55
CA ALA A 175 -4.10 2.72 -28.25
C ALA A 175 -3.55 3.06 -29.64
N SER A 176 -2.43 2.46 -30.01
CA SER A 176 -1.90 2.54 -31.37
C SER A 176 -2.73 1.71 -32.35
N SER A 177 -2.46 1.84 -33.65
CA SER A 177 -3.09 0.99 -34.67
C SER A 177 -2.85 -0.49 -34.44
N GLU A 178 -1.67 -0.86 -33.96
CA GLU A 178 -1.30 -2.24 -33.62
C GLU A 178 -2.05 -2.76 -32.37
N ASP A 179 -2.19 -1.93 -31.34
CA ASP A 179 -2.99 -2.26 -30.16
C ASP A 179 -4.46 -2.50 -30.55
N ASN A 180 -5.01 -1.66 -31.43
CA ASN A 180 -6.36 -1.77 -31.95
C ASN A 180 -6.55 -3.05 -32.78
N LYS A 181 -5.56 -3.47 -33.57
CA LYS A 181 -5.60 -4.74 -34.33
C LYS A 181 -5.69 -5.93 -33.39
N LEU A 182 -4.84 -5.98 -32.35
CA LEU A 182 -4.86 -7.08 -31.39
C LEU A 182 -6.19 -7.15 -30.65
N PHE A 183 -6.71 -6.02 -30.18
CA PHE A 183 -7.98 -5.96 -29.44
C PHE A 183 -9.15 -6.49 -30.26
N ASN A 184 -9.11 -6.31 -31.59
CA ASN A 184 -10.15 -6.74 -32.52
C ASN A 184 -9.96 -8.17 -33.09
N THR A 185 -8.81 -8.77 -32.84
CA THR A 185 -8.54 -10.13 -33.36
C THR A 185 -9.52 -11.11 -32.73
N ILE A 186 -10.29 -11.80 -33.57
CA ILE A 186 -11.28 -12.79 -33.16
C ILE A 186 -10.68 -14.18 -33.15
N SER A 187 -9.99 -14.54 -34.23
CA SER A 187 -9.30 -15.83 -34.37
C SER A 187 -7.86 -15.75 -33.84
N ASN A 188 -7.42 -16.83 -33.18
CA ASN A 188 -6.04 -16.96 -32.72
C ASN A 188 -5.54 -15.86 -31.74
N ILE A 189 -6.43 -15.10 -31.11
CA ILE A 189 -6.06 -14.03 -30.18
C ILE A 189 -5.13 -14.52 -29.06
N LYS A 190 -5.30 -15.75 -28.59
CA LYS A 190 -4.44 -16.36 -27.56
C LYS A 190 -3.00 -16.52 -28.05
N VAL A 191 -2.82 -16.93 -29.31
CA VAL A 191 -1.48 -17.12 -29.92
C VAL A 191 -0.82 -15.76 -30.09
N ALA A 192 -1.51 -14.76 -30.66
CA ALA A 192 -1.00 -13.42 -30.83
C ALA A 192 -0.61 -12.79 -29.47
N ALA A 193 -1.50 -12.89 -28.48
CA ALA A 193 -1.20 -12.41 -27.12
C ALA A 193 -0.02 -13.14 -26.47
N LYS A 194 0.16 -14.43 -26.75
CA LYS A 194 1.29 -15.21 -26.22
C LYS A 194 2.62 -14.74 -26.83
N CYS A 195 2.67 -14.49 -28.13
CA CYS A 195 3.86 -13.94 -28.78
C CYS A 195 4.27 -12.60 -28.17
N ILE A 196 3.30 -11.70 -27.94
CA ILE A 196 3.54 -10.42 -27.29
C ILE A 196 4.01 -10.64 -25.85
N TYR A 197 3.32 -11.49 -25.09
CA TYR A 197 3.70 -11.79 -23.70
C TYR A 197 5.13 -12.31 -23.59
N ASP A 198 5.54 -13.20 -24.50
CA ASP A 198 6.90 -13.75 -24.50
C ASP A 198 7.94 -12.67 -24.84
N SER A 199 7.64 -11.75 -25.76
CA SER A 199 8.53 -10.61 -26.06
C SER A 199 8.67 -9.66 -24.85
N LEU A 200 7.64 -9.51 -24.01
CA LEU A 200 7.68 -8.68 -22.80
C LEU A 200 8.53 -9.30 -21.68
N ARG A 201 8.82 -10.60 -21.73
CA ARG A 201 9.65 -11.27 -20.72
C ARG A 201 11.11 -10.82 -20.76
N THR A 202 11.58 -10.33 -21.89
CA THR A 202 12.96 -9.86 -22.09
C THR A 202 13.10 -8.36 -22.03
N LYS A 203 11.97 -7.61 -21.95
CA LYS A 203 11.97 -6.15 -21.88
C LYS A 203 12.09 -5.65 -20.45
N ASP A 204 12.80 -4.54 -20.30
CA ASP A 204 12.84 -3.78 -19.07
C ASP A 204 11.68 -2.80 -19.03
N ILE A 205 10.68 -3.08 -18.18
CA ILE A 205 9.48 -2.27 -18.01
C ILE A 205 9.47 -1.75 -16.59
N PHE A 206 9.49 -0.43 -16.43
CA PHE A 206 9.54 0.23 -15.14
C PHE A 206 8.20 0.89 -14.82
N CYS A 207 7.78 0.79 -13.56
CA CYS A 207 6.51 1.34 -13.10
C CYS A 207 6.73 2.57 -12.21
N PRO A 208 6.47 3.80 -12.70
CA PRO A 208 6.62 5.02 -11.89
C PRO A 208 5.75 5.00 -10.63
N ALA A 209 4.52 4.50 -10.73
CA ALA A 209 3.61 4.36 -9.60
C ALA A 209 4.18 3.48 -8.46
N LEU A 210 5.11 2.57 -8.77
CA LEU A 210 5.79 1.70 -7.81
C LEU A 210 7.25 2.14 -7.61
N LYS A 211 7.52 3.44 -7.59
CA LYS A 211 8.85 4.05 -7.42
C LYS A 211 9.87 3.54 -8.45
N SER A 212 9.44 3.48 -9.70
CA SER A 212 10.22 2.99 -10.83
C SER A 212 10.72 1.55 -10.67
N ALA A 213 9.96 0.73 -9.93
CA ALA A 213 10.28 -0.68 -9.81
C ALA A 213 10.14 -1.41 -11.16
N LYS A 214 11.08 -2.32 -11.46
CA LYS A 214 11.01 -3.19 -12.63
C LYS A 214 9.88 -4.21 -12.48
N VAL A 215 8.99 -4.27 -13.47
CA VAL A 215 7.89 -5.25 -13.54
C VAL A 215 8.27 -6.37 -14.48
N VAL A 216 8.24 -7.60 -13.98
CA VAL A 216 8.67 -8.81 -14.70
C VAL A 216 7.46 -9.57 -15.19
N PHE A 217 7.49 -10.02 -16.45
CA PHE A 217 6.51 -10.93 -17.03
C PHE A 217 7.02 -12.38 -16.90
N ASN A 218 6.23 -13.25 -16.27
CA ASN A 218 6.62 -14.65 -16.03
C ASN A 218 5.43 -15.62 -16.18
N ARG A 219 5.66 -16.91 -15.93
CA ARG A 219 4.60 -17.94 -16.04
C ARG A 219 3.37 -17.65 -15.19
N ILE A 220 3.53 -17.02 -14.03
CA ILE A 220 2.44 -16.78 -13.08
C ILE A 220 1.37 -15.87 -13.71
N GLY A 221 1.78 -14.73 -14.28
CA GLY A 221 0.86 -13.82 -14.94
C GLY A 221 0.17 -14.48 -16.13
N TRP A 222 0.93 -15.19 -16.97
CA TRP A 222 0.35 -15.91 -18.10
C TRP A 222 -0.70 -16.94 -17.67
N HIS A 223 -0.38 -17.80 -16.71
CA HIS A 223 -1.32 -18.78 -16.18
C HIS A 223 -2.56 -18.14 -15.60
N HIS A 224 -2.41 -17.00 -14.90
CA HIS A 224 -3.54 -16.31 -14.32
C HIS A 224 -4.50 -15.76 -15.38
N ILE A 225 -4.01 -15.09 -16.43
CA ILE A 225 -4.88 -14.56 -17.49
C ILE A 225 -5.52 -15.64 -18.35
N CYS A 226 -4.90 -16.82 -18.45
CA CYS A 226 -5.43 -17.99 -19.18
C CYS A 226 -6.37 -18.86 -18.35
N ASN A 227 -6.56 -18.59 -17.05
CA ASN A 227 -7.34 -19.45 -16.17
C ASN A 227 -8.81 -19.48 -16.58
N GLY A 228 -9.33 -20.65 -16.98
CA GLY A 228 -10.70 -20.85 -17.44
C GLY A 228 -11.78 -20.46 -16.42
N LYS A 229 -11.47 -20.43 -15.12
CA LYS A 229 -12.38 -19.96 -14.07
C LYS A 229 -12.73 -18.46 -14.19
N ARG A 230 -12.03 -17.69 -15.02
CA ARG A 230 -12.25 -16.25 -15.18
C ARG A 230 -13.41 -15.86 -16.12
N GLY A 231 -13.99 -16.79 -16.81
CA GLY A 231 -14.98 -16.54 -17.86
C GLY A 231 -14.33 -16.07 -19.19
N LEU A 232 -14.88 -16.56 -20.31
CA LEU A 232 -14.28 -16.39 -21.65
C LEU A 232 -14.14 -14.93 -22.07
N GLY A 233 -15.13 -14.08 -21.81
CA GLY A 233 -15.07 -12.65 -22.14
C GLY A 233 -13.93 -11.91 -21.44
N ARG A 234 -13.70 -12.22 -20.16
CA ARG A 234 -12.61 -11.65 -19.40
C ARG A 234 -11.23 -12.09 -19.90
N ILE A 235 -11.11 -13.36 -20.25
CA ILE A 235 -9.87 -13.92 -20.83
C ILE A 235 -9.58 -13.23 -22.16
N ARG A 236 -10.56 -13.12 -23.05
CA ARG A 236 -10.45 -12.46 -24.34
C ARG A 236 -10.02 -10.99 -24.19
N ASN A 237 -10.68 -10.24 -23.32
CA ASN A 237 -10.32 -8.85 -23.04
C ASN A 237 -8.87 -8.73 -22.54
N SER A 238 -8.42 -9.65 -21.66
CA SER A 238 -7.04 -9.67 -21.20
C SER A 238 -6.04 -9.89 -22.34
N PHE A 239 -6.36 -10.78 -23.28
CA PHE A 239 -5.53 -11.02 -24.45
C PHE A 239 -5.47 -9.79 -25.37
N GLY A 240 -6.61 -9.18 -25.66
CA GLY A 240 -6.70 -7.98 -26.50
C GLY A 240 -5.96 -6.78 -25.94
N LEU A 241 -5.82 -6.68 -24.61
CA LEU A 241 -5.12 -5.59 -23.96
C LEU A 241 -3.60 -5.82 -23.84
N MET A 242 -3.06 -6.98 -24.22
CA MET A 242 -1.70 -7.39 -23.90
C MET A 242 -0.63 -6.45 -24.47
N SER A 243 -0.84 -5.89 -25.65
CA SER A 243 0.10 -4.95 -26.28
C SER A 243 0.14 -3.59 -25.59
N ILE A 244 -0.97 -3.17 -24.95
CA ILE A 244 -1.06 -1.87 -24.30
C ILE A 244 -0.62 -1.91 -22.82
N VAL A 245 -0.49 -3.10 -22.24
CA VAL A 245 -0.05 -3.28 -20.84
C VAL A 245 1.24 -2.55 -20.51
N PRO A 246 2.32 -2.63 -21.31
CA PRO A 246 3.55 -1.88 -21.03
C PRO A 246 3.31 -0.39 -20.92
N LYS A 247 2.55 0.18 -21.85
CA LYS A 247 2.22 1.62 -21.87
C LYS A 247 1.47 2.03 -20.60
N ILE A 248 0.57 1.17 -20.09
CA ILE A 248 -0.14 1.43 -18.84
C ILE A 248 0.84 1.43 -17.67
N ILE A 249 1.72 0.44 -17.59
CA ILE A 249 2.69 0.30 -16.50
C ILE A 249 3.64 1.51 -16.47
N GLU A 250 4.18 1.91 -17.62
CA GLU A 250 5.19 2.96 -17.75
C GLU A 250 4.63 4.38 -17.61
N ASN A 251 3.35 4.57 -17.90
CA ASN A 251 2.73 5.90 -17.89
C ASN A 251 1.79 6.14 -16.69
N THR A 252 1.58 5.17 -15.81
CA THR A 252 0.67 5.34 -14.68
C THR A 252 1.46 5.77 -13.44
N ASP A 253 1.10 6.92 -12.87
CA ASP A 253 1.73 7.49 -11.67
C ASP A 253 0.96 7.11 -10.39
N ASN A 254 -0.24 6.52 -10.53
CA ASN A 254 -1.14 6.18 -9.44
C ASN A 254 -1.37 4.68 -9.35
N TRP A 255 -1.40 4.16 -8.13
CA TRP A 255 -1.74 2.78 -7.86
C TRP A 255 -2.85 2.70 -6.80
N VAL A 256 -3.56 1.58 -6.82
CA VAL A 256 -4.56 1.23 -5.82
C VAL A 256 -4.22 -0.17 -5.31
N TYR A 257 -4.37 -0.39 -4.04
CA TYR A 257 -4.20 -1.71 -3.47
C TYR A 257 -5.34 -2.63 -3.93
N ALA A 258 -5.03 -3.79 -4.49
CA ALA A 258 -6.06 -4.71 -4.95
C ALA A 258 -6.46 -5.71 -3.86
N ARG A 259 -5.50 -6.31 -3.19
CA ARG A 259 -5.71 -7.22 -2.06
C ARG A 259 -4.38 -7.74 -1.50
N LYS A 260 -4.41 -8.24 -0.26
CA LYS A 260 -3.39 -9.11 0.31
C LYS A 260 -3.94 -10.54 0.31
N SER A 261 -3.18 -11.52 -0.10
CA SER A 261 -3.53 -12.92 0.10
C SER A 261 -2.37 -13.65 0.76
N GLN A 262 -2.68 -14.38 1.81
CA GLN A 262 -1.75 -15.35 2.38
C GLN A 262 -1.95 -16.66 1.62
N TYR A 263 -0.94 -17.07 0.89
CA TYR A 263 -0.88 -18.39 0.28
C TYR A 263 0.42 -19.06 0.73
N ALA A 264 0.31 -20.20 1.39
CA ALA A 264 1.45 -21.04 1.74
C ALA A 264 2.64 -20.26 2.34
N ASN A 265 2.46 -19.57 3.45
CA ASN A 265 3.49 -18.79 4.17
C ASN A 265 4.14 -17.64 3.38
N GLN A 266 3.60 -17.24 2.23
CA GLN A 266 4.08 -16.09 1.47
C GLN A 266 3.04 -14.97 1.47
N ASN A 267 3.42 -13.81 1.97
CA ASN A 267 2.61 -12.60 1.89
C ASN A 267 2.68 -12.03 0.47
N HIS A 268 1.59 -12.19 -0.30
CA HIS A 268 1.48 -11.56 -1.62
C HIS A 268 0.67 -10.27 -1.52
N VAL A 269 1.26 -9.19 -2.00
CA VAL A 269 0.59 -7.90 -2.14
C VAL A 269 0.29 -7.65 -3.60
N PHE A 270 -0.92 -7.20 -3.90
CA PHE A 270 -1.36 -6.90 -5.25
C PHE A 270 -1.62 -5.40 -5.38
N TYR A 271 -1.02 -4.78 -6.37
CA TYR A 271 -1.23 -3.39 -6.74
C TYR A 271 -2.05 -3.32 -8.01
N THR A 272 -2.99 -2.40 -8.06
CA THR A 272 -3.77 -2.12 -9.27
C THR A 272 -3.34 -0.78 -9.84
N LEU A 273 -2.86 -0.77 -11.06
CA LEU A 273 -2.70 0.43 -11.86
C LEU A 273 -4.00 0.68 -12.63
N ARG A 274 -4.41 1.93 -12.72
CA ARG A 274 -5.63 2.35 -13.43
C ARG A 274 -5.29 3.33 -14.54
N ALA A 275 -5.86 3.10 -15.70
CA ALA A 275 -5.78 4.02 -16.84
C ALA A 275 -7.09 4.06 -17.61
N ASN A 276 -7.40 5.22 -18.17
CA ASN A 276 -8.43 5.37 -19.18
C ASN A 276 -7.76 5.09 -20.54
N VAL A 277 -8.15 4.02 -21.21
CA VAL A 277 -7.55 3.62 -22.48
C VAL A 277 -8.53 3.91 -23.61
N ILE A 278 -8.09 4.70 -24.59
CA ILE A 278 -8.88 4.98 -25.79
C ILE A 278 -8.53 3.93 -26.84
N ILE A 279 -9.51 3.06 -27.13
CA ILE A 279 -9.44 2.03 -28.16
C ILE A 279 -10.57 2.32 -29.17
N LYS A 280 -10.25 2.56 -30.44
CA LYS A 280 -11.26 2.91 -31.49
C LYS A 280 -12.19 4.07 -31.09
N ASN A 281 -11.66 5.11 -30.50
CA ASN A 281 -12.42 6.26 -30.02
C ASN A 281 -13.37 5.98 -28.84
N GLU A 282 -13.35 4.78 -28.28
CA GLU A 282 -14.08 4.45 -27.05
C GLU A 282 -13.15 4.46 -25.84
N ILE A 283 -13.64 5.02 -24.73
CA ILE A 283 -12.90 5.06 -23.47
C ILE A 283 -13.19 3.81 -22.67
N HIS A 284 -12.17 3.01 -22.42
CA HIS A 284 -12.21 1.83 -21.57
C HIS A 284 -11.46 2.09 -20.27
N LYS A 285 -12.11 1.81 -19.14
CA LYS A 285 -11.47 1.81 -17.82
C LYS A 285 -10.69 0.52 -17.66
N VAL A 286 -9.37 0.59 -17.68
CA VAL A 286 -8.48 -0.58 -17.65
C VAL A 286 -7.74 -0.65 -16.32
N GLN A 287 -7.67 -1.86 -15.77
CA GLN A 287 -6.84 -2.16 -14.59
C GLN A 287 -5.75 -3.16 -14.97
N VAL A 288 -4.52 -2.83 -14.59
CA VAL A 288 -3.37 -3.75 -14.61
C VAL A 288 -3.02 -4.11 -13.18
N ILE A 289 -2.96 -5.39 -12.87
CA ILE A 289 -2.63 -5.88 -11.54
C ILE A 289 -1.18 -6.37 -11.54
N ILE A 290 -0.40 -5.83 -10.61
CA ILE A 290 0.99 -6.22 -10.35
C ILE A 290 1.04 -6.91 -8.99
N ARG A 291 1.71 -8.06 -8.92
CA ARG A 291 1.93 -8.79 -7.69
C ARG A 291 3.34 -8.53 -7.17
N ARG A 292 3.45 -8.08 -5.92
CA ARG A 292 4.71 -8.05 -5.18
C ARG A 292 4.94 -9.42 -4.55
N GLN A 293 6.12 -9.94 -4.74
CA GLN A 293 6.66 -11.12 -4.07
C GLN A 293 7.84 -10.67 -3.23
N SER A 294 7.85 -11.05 -1.96
CA SER A 294 8.99 -10.82 -1.08
C SER A 294 9.67 -12.15 -0.79
N ASN A 295 10.99 -12.18 -0.84
CA ASN A 295 11.74 -13.33 -0.35
C ASN A 295 12.06 -13.17 1.14
N SER A 296 12.65 -14.19 1.75
CA SER A 296 13.08 -14.19 3.15
C SER A 296 14.12 -13.11 3.49
N ALA A 297 14.83 -12.58 2.50
CA ALA A 297 15.80 -11.48 2.64
C ALA A 297 15.16 -10.09 2.46
N GLY A 298 13.83 -9.96 2.41
CA GLY A 298 13.14 -8.68 2.24
C GLY A 298 13.24 -8.09 0.82
N ILE A 299 13.83 -8.80 -0.14
CA ILE A 299 13.93 -8.30 -1.51
C ILE A 299 12.58 -8.47 -2.20
N HIS A 300 12.07 -7.37 -2.77
CA HIS A 300 10.80 -7.35 -3.47
C HIS A 300 10.98 -7.54 -4.97
N LYS A 301 10.15 -8.42 -5.55
CA LYS A 301 10.02 -8.60 -6.99
C LYS A 301 8.59 -8.26 -7.40
N TYR A 302 8.43 -7.41 -8.40
CA TYR A 302 7.13 -7.04 -8.96
C TYR A 302 6.87 -7.83 -10.22
N VAL A 303 5.73 -8.50 -10.28
CA VAL A 303 5.38 -9.41 -11.36
C VAL A 303 4.04 -8.99 -11.95
N PHE A 304 3.94 -8.83 -13.27
CA PHE A 304 2.66 -8.67 -13.94
C PHE A 304 1.76 -9.88 -13.60
N TYR A 305 0.56 -9.58 -13.13
CA TYR A 305 -0.37 -10.64 -12.71
C TYR A 305 -1.62 -10.71 -13.59
N SER A 306 -2.23 -9.57 -13.92
CA SER A 306 -3.48 -9.53 -14.68
C SER A 306 -3.72 -8.19 -15.33
N VAL A 307 -4.57 -8.20 -16.36
CA VAL A 307 -5.18 -7.01 -16.96
C VAL A 307 -6.64 -7.27 -17.29
N HIS A 308 -7.50 -6.27 -17.12
CA HIS A 308 -8.92 -6.36 -17.49
C HIS A 308 -9.58 -4.99 -17.63
N ILE A 309 -10.68 -4.96 -18.38
CA ILE A 309 -11.58 -3.83 -18.43
C ILE A 309 -12.51 -3.89 -17.22
N VAL A 310 -12.70 -2.76 -16.57
CA VAL A 310 -13.67 -2.61 -15.48
C VAL A 310 -15.02 -2.29 -16.10
N ASN A 311 -15.91 -3.26 -16.10
CA ASN A 311 -17.29 -3.03 -16.47
C ASN A 311 -17.97 -2.18 -15.38
N LYS A 312 -18.83 -1.26 -15.81
CA LYS A 312 -19.66 -0.42 -14.92
C LYS A 312 -20.53 -1.25 -14.01
#